data_5ca4a5437f95f6be38aaa4740a13b01d
#
_entry.id   5ca4a5437f95f6be38aaa4740a13b01d
#
_cell.length_a   1.000
_cell.length_b   1.000
_cell.length_c   1.000
_cell.angle_alpha   90.00
_cell.angle_beta   90.00
_cell.angle_gamma   90.00
#
_symmetry.space_group_name_H-M   'P 1'
#
loop_
_entity.id
_entity.type
_entity.pdbx_description
1 polymer ?
#
loop_
_entity_poly.entity_id
_entity_poly.type
_entity_poly.pdbx_seq_one_letter_code
_entity_poly.pdbx_strand_id
1 'polypeptide(L)'
;DVAVCENAGDVAETREFAAEGSDAVAVGCDGVAALLCFADCAPVIIVAPSGKFAVAHCGWRGVVYGAWATALSTLCELTGEPPERFNVYIGPYIHACHFEVGEEVAKQFFDSFGEASLVDERHVDMGAALRCGFASMGVAPERIADVDMCTVCDAGERFYSYRASGGTCGRHGAFAARILG
;
A
#
# COMPACT_ATOMS: atom_id res chain seq x y z
N ASP A 1 0.91 -11.69 -3.56
CA ASP A 1 1.44 -12.53 -2.46
C ASP A 1 2.02 -11.64 -1.37
N VAL A 2 2.09 -12.18 -0.12
CA VAL A 2 2.64 -11.49 1.05
C VAL A 2 3.78 -12.34 1.63
N ALA A 3 4.96 -11.75 1.77
CA ALA A 3 6.07 -12.36 2.49
C ALA A 3 5.87 -12.14 4.00
N VAL A 4 6.05 -13.18 4.83
CA VAL A 4 5.82 -13.11 6.27
C VAL A 4 7.12 -13.36 7.03
N CYS A 5 7.48 -12.44 7.94
CA CYS A 5 8.60 -12.56 8.86
C CYS A 5 8.07 -12.71 10.29
N GLU A 6 7.94 -13.93 10.78
CA GLU A 6 7.44 -14.19 12.12
C GLU A 6 8.51 -14.06 13.20
N ASN A 7 9.77 -14.35 12.86
CA ASN A 7 10.91 -14.30 13.75
C ASN A 7 12.09 -13.59 13.10
N ALA A 8 12.97 -12.98 13.89
CA ALA A 8 14.15 -12.31 13.38
C ALA A 8 15.12 -13.25 12.61
N GLY A 9 15.04 -14.56 12.88
CA GLY A 9 15.81 -15.58 12.15
C GLY A 9 15.34 -15.81 10.72
N ASP A 10 14.07 -15.45 10.41
CA ASP A 10 13.43 -15.73 9.11
C ASP A 10 13.70 -14.62 8.06
N VAL A 11 14.41 -13.55 8.44
CA VAL A 11 14.62 -12.36 7.59
C VAL A 11 15.23 -12.72 6.22
N ALA A 12 16.21 -13.64 6.19
CA ALA A 12 16.85 -14.02 4.93
C ALA A 12 15.87 -14.72 3.98
N GLU A 13 15.12 -15.70 4.48
CA GLU A 13 14.11 -16.45 3.72
C GLU A 13 12.97 -15.55 3.28
N THR A 14 12.45 -14.70 4.20
CA THR A 14 11.40 -13.72 3.89
C THR A 14 11.84 -12.76 2.77
N ARG A 15 13.10 -12.32 2.81
CA ARG A 15 13.67 -11.44 1.78
C ARG A 15 13.78 -12.13 0.42
N GLU A 16 14.21 -13.39 0.39
CA GLU A 16 14.28 -14.19 -0.83
C GLU A 16 12.89 -14.36 -1.43
N PHE A 17 11.91 -14.78 -0.63
CA PHE A 17 10.52 -14.92 -1.07
C PHE A 17 9.93 -13.59 -1.57
N ALA A 18 10.19 -12.48 -0.87
CA ALA A 18 9.74 -11.16 -1.29
C ALA A 18 10.35 -10.73 -2.64
N ALA A 19 11.61 -11.10 -2.90
CA ALA A 19 12.30 -10.79 -4.14
C ALA A 19 11.76 -11.58 -5.35
N GLU A 20 11.07 -12.69 -5.14
CA GLU A 20 10.41 -13.48 -6.19
C GLU A 20 9.12 -12.84 -6.72
N GLY A 21 8.64 -11.75 -6.11
CA GLY A 21 7.51 -10.95 -6.61
C GLY A 21 6.36 -10.75 -5.63
N SER A 22 6.63 -10.72 -4.32
CA SER A 22 5.60 -10.35 -3.34
C SER A 22 5.27 -8.87 -3.39
N ASP A 23 3.98 -8.54 -3.31
CA ASP A 23 3.49 -7.16 -3.27
C ASP A 23 3.46 -6.58 -1.85
N ALA A 24 3.66 -7.39 -0.83
CA ALA A 24 3.67 -6.95 0.56
C ALA A 24 4.58 -7.79 1.45
N VAL A 25 4.98 -7.18 2.58
CA VAL A 25 5.74 -7.84 3.64
C VAL A 25 5.02 -7.61 4.97
N ALA A 26 4.70 -8.69 5.69
CA ALA A 26 4.17 -8.66 7.05
C ALA A 26 5.25 -9.04 8.07
N VAL A 27 5.35 -8.25 9.15
CA VAL A 27 6.37 -8.43 10.20
C VAL A 27 5.69 -8.67 11.54
N GLY A 28 5.92 -9.85 12.09
CA GLY A 28 5.36 -10.34 13.33
C GLY A 28 6.28 -10.24 14.55
N CYS A 29 7.54 -9.85 14.38
CA CYS A 29 8.56 -9.84 15.42
C CYS A 29 9.20 -8.47 15.63
N ASP A 30 9.90 -8.32 16.76
CA ASP A 30 10.64 -7.12 17.12
C ASP A 30 12.03 -7.08 16.46
N GLY A 31 12.57 -5.87 16.28
CA GLY A 31 13.92 -5.67 15.76
C GLY A 31 14.08 -5.89 14.25
N VAL A 32 12.97 -6.13 13.55
CA VAL A 32 12.94 -6.27 12.10
C VAL A 32 12.23 -5.09 11.47
N ALA A 33 12.79 -4.60 10.37
CA ALA A 33 12.22 -3.52 9.57
C ALA A 33 11.86 -4.01 8.17
N ALA A 34 10.80 -3.43 7.59
CA ALA A 34 10.47 -3.57 6.19
C ALA A 34 10.68 -2.24 5.45
N LEU A 35 11.27 -2.30 4.27
CA LEU A 35 11.45 -1.18 3.35
C LEU A 35 11.02 -1.59 1.95
N LEU A 36 10.02 -0.92 1.40
CA LEU A 36 9.62 -1.06 0.00
C LEU A 36 9.85 0.26 -0.74
N CYS A 37 10.06 0.17 -2.05
CA CYS A 37 10.43 1.31 -2.90
C CYS A 37 9.30 1.66 -3.87
N PHE A 38 9.05 2.97 -4.06
CA PHE A 38 7.91 3.49 -4.79
C PHE A 38 8.31 4.62 -5.75
N ALA A 39 7.53 4.78 -6.80
CA ALA A 39 7.43 5.95 -7.66
C ALA A 39 6.05 5.90 -8.33
N ASP A 40 5.09 6.65 -7.82
CA ASP A 40 3.67 6.74 -8.15
C ASP A 40 2.74 5.68 -7.54
N CYS A 41 3.20 4.44 -7.33
CA CYS A 41 2.39 3.44 -6.60
C CYS A 41 2.17 3.87 -5.15
N ALA A 42 1.00 3.56 -4.59
CA ALA A 42 0.68 3.93 -3.21
C ALA A 42 1.40 3.01 -2.20
N PRO A 43 2.24 3.56 -1.30
CA PRO A 43 2.72 2.83 -0.14
C PRO A 43 1.59 2.70 0.87
N VAL A 44 1.34 1.49 1.35
CA VAL A 44 0.37 1.25 2.42
C VAL A 44 1.07 0.57 3.59
N ILE A 45 0.97 1.17 4.78
CA ILE A 45 1.47 0.58 6.02
C ILE A 45 0.26 0.29 6.90
N ILE A 46 0.12 -0.97 7.34
CA ILE A 46 -0.95 -1.44 8.22
C ILE A 46 -0.32 -1.80 9.56
N VAL A 47 -0.87 -1.28 10.65
CA VAL A 47 -0.33 -1.48 12.00
C VAL A 47 -1.40 -2.03 12.92
N ALA A 48 -1.13 -3.17 13.50
CA ALA A 48 -1.97 -3.79 14.52
C ALA A 48 -1.74 -3.14 15.91
N PRO A 49 -2.70 -3.23 16.85
CA PRO A 49 -2.51 -2.76 18.23
C PRO A 49 -1.30 -3.39 18.94
N SER A 50 -0.98 -4.64 18.61
CA SER A 50 0.23 -5.34 19.09
C SER A 50 1.55 -4.73 18.61
N GLY A 51 1.50 -3.81 17.65
CA GLY A 51 2.67 -3.21 16.99
C GLY A 51 3.24 -4.05 15.85
N LYS A 52 2.68 -5.23 15.55
CA LYS A 52 2.98 -5.96 14.32
C LYS A 52 2.46 -5.16 13.13
N PHE A 53 3.11 -5.27 11.99
CA PHE A 53 2.77 -4.43 10.86
C PHE A 53 2.96 -5.13 9.50
N ALA A 54 2.35 -4.57 8.46
CA ALA A 54 2.61 -4.92 7.08
C ALA A 54 2.89 -3.67 6.25
N VAL A 55 3.75 -3.80 5.25
CA VAL A 55 3.98 -2.78 4.21
C VAL A 55 3.59 -3.38 2.87
N ALA A 56 2.66 -2.73 2.15
CA ALA A 56 2.15 -3.19 0.86
C ALA A 56 2.46 -2.20 -0.26
N HIS A 57 2.81 -2.73 -1.43
CA HIS A 57 3.02 -2.00 -2.65
C HIS A 57 1.74 -1.97 -3.47
N CYS A 58 0.98 -0.90 -3.37
CA CYS A 58 -0.29 -0.74 -4.05
C CYS A 58 -0.12 0.09 -5.33
N GLY A 59 0.49 -0.49 -6.37
CA GLY A 59 0.33 -0.03 -7.74
C GLY A 59 -1.10 -0.29 -8.21
N TRP A 60 -1.51 0.19 -9.38
CA TRP A 60 -2.89 0.02 -9.85
C TRP A 60 -3.37 -1.44 -9.85
N ARG A 61 -2.49 -2.38 -10.25
CA ARG A 61 -2.79 -3.81 -10.16
C ARG A 61 -2.93 -4.28 -8.72
N GLY A 62 -2.03 -3.85 -7.85
CA GLY A 62 -2.07 -4.17 -6.43
C GLY A 62 -3.35 -3.65 -5.75
N VAL A 63 -3.86 -2.48 -6.18
CA VAL A 63 -5.15 -1.95 -5.72
C VAL A 63 -6.29 -2.82 -6.22
N VAL A 64 -6.38 -3.05 -7.54
CA VAL A 64 -7.50 -3.79 -8.16
C VAL A 64 -7.51 -5.27 -7.74
N TYR A 65 -6.35 -5.92 -7.68
CA TYR A 65 -6.25 -7.34 -7.33
C TYR A 65 -6.07 -7.61 -5.84
N GLY A 66 -6.12 -6.57 -5.00
CA GLY A 66 -6.26 -6.69 -3.56
C GLY A 66 -4.98 -7.01 -2.79
N ALA A 67 -3.79 -6.54 -3.22
CA ALA A 67 -2.55 -6.67 -2.44
C ALA A 67 -2.70 -6.10 -1.02
N TRP A 68 -3.40 -4.96 -0.88
CA TRP A 68 -3.76 -4.33 0.38
C TRP A 68 -4.67 -5.22 1.25
N ALA A 69 -5.63 -5.90 0.63
CA ALA A 69 -6.58 -6.78 1.33
C ALA A 69 -5.89 -8.05 1.83
N THR A 70 -5.02 -8.64 0.98
CA THR A 70 -4.21 -9.80 1.38
C THR A 70 -3.27 -9.43 2.52
N ALA A 71 -2.61 -8.27 2.47
CA ALA A 71 -1.75 -7.79 3.55
C ALA A 71 -2.51 -7.60 4.88
N LEU A 72 -3.73 -7.03 4.84
CA LEU A 72 -4.61 -6.89 6.00
C LEU A 72 -5.01 -8.25 6.56
N SER A 73 -5.48 -9.17 5.71
CA SER A 73 -5.89 -10.52 6.13
C SER A 73 -4.73 -11.30 6.75
N THR A 74 -3.55 -11.27 6.11
CA THR A 74 -2.33 -11.90 6.65
C THR A 74 -1.98 -11.34 8.03
N LEU A 75 -2.10 -10.03 8.23
CA LEU A 75 -1.82 -9.40 9.51
C LEU A 75 -2.88 -9.75 10.57
N CYS A 76 -4.15 -9.90 10.19
CA CYS A 76 -5.20 -10.42 11.08
C CYS A 76 -4.90 -11.84 11.55
N GLU A 77 -4.50 -12.72 10.63
CA GLU A 77 -4.11 -14.10 10.94
C GLU A 77 -2.88 -14.13 11.87
N LEU A 78 -1.85 -13.35 11.56
CA LEU A 78 -0.60 -13.27 12.32
C LEU A 78 -0.78 -12.74 13.75
N THR A 79 -1.81 -11.91 13.98
CA THR A 79 -2.04 -11.25 15.26
C THR A 79 -3.20 -11.84 16.05
N GLY A 80 -4.16 -12.46 15.39
CA GLY A 80 -5.46 -12.83 15.97
C GLY A 80 -6.36 -11.62 16.28
N GLU A 81 -6.00 -10.43 15.79
CA GLU A 81 -6.74 -9.19 16.05
C GLU A 81 -7.66 -8.85 14.88
N PRO A 82 -8.85 -8.29 15.15
CA PRO A 82 -9.79 -7.96 14.11
C PRO A 82 -9.45 -6.63 13.40
N PRO A 83 -9.81 -6.47 12.10
CA PRO A 83 -9.38 -5.35 11.26
C PRO A 83 -9.83 -3.97 11.75
N GLU A 84 -10.94 -3.86 12.46
CA GLU A 84 -11.46 -2.60 13.01
C GLU A 84 -10.54 -1.95 14.06
N ARG A 85 -9.55 -2.70 14.55
CA ARG A 85 -8.56 -2.20 15.51
C ARG A 85 -7.27 -1.70 14.86
N PHE A 86 -7.08 -1.95 13.57
CA PHE A 86 -5.85 -1.62 12.87
C PHE A 86 -5.83 -0.17 12.40
N ASN A 87 -4.63 0.40 12.34
CA ASN A 87 -4.40 1.69 11.71
C ASN A 87 -3.79 1.46 10.32
N VAL A 88 -4.27 2.21 9.34
CA VAL A 88 -3.78 2.19 7.96
C VAL A 88 -3.21 3.55 7.61
N TYR A 89 -2.02 3.57 7.06
CA TYR A 89 -1.34 4.76 6.60
C TYR A 89 -1.06 4.63 5.11
N ILE A 90 -1.63 5.53 4.31
CA ILE A 90 -1.40 5.64 2.87
C ILE A 90 -0.39 6.75 2.66
N GLY A 91 0.79 6.42 2.12
CA GLY A 91 1.85 7.38 1.82
C GLY A 91 1.64 8.06 0.47
N PRO A 92 2.60 8.88 -0.02
CA PRO A 92 2.48 9.62 -1.27
C PRO A 92 2.35 8.71 -2.50
N TYR A 93 1.43 9.03 -3.40
CA TYR A 93 1.17 8.28 -4.63
C TYR A 93 0.71 9.22 -5.75
N ILE A 94 0.56 8.73 -6.97
CA ILE A 94 -0.01 9.51 -8.08
C ILE A 94 -1.52 9.67 -7.87
N HIS A 95 -1.98 10.92 -7.75
CA HIS A 95 -3.40 11.25 -7.58
C HIS A 95 -4.14 11.34 -8.91
N ALA A 96 -5.47 11.36 -8.84
CA ALA A 96 -6.34 11.48 -10.00
C ALA A 96 -6.01 12.68 -10.90
N CYS A 97 -5.46 13.78 -10.36
CA CYS A 97 -5.03 14.93 -11.16
C CYS A 97 -3.97 14.60 -12.23
N HIS A 98 -3.29 13.45 -12.11
CA HIS A 98 -2.26 12.98 -13.05
C HIS A 98 -2.38 11.51 -13.41
N PHE A 99 -3.28 10.77 -12.72
CA PHE A 99 -3.43 9.34 -12.97
C PHE A 99 -4.51 9.07 -14.02
N GLU A 100 -4.24 9.58 -15.22
CA GLU A 100 -4.99 9.21 -16.43
C GLU A 100 -4.61 7.80 -16.87
N VAL A 101 -5.62 6.97 -17.14
CA VAL A 101 -5.49 5.56 -17.52
C VAL A 101 -6.31 5.24 -18.78
N GLY A 102 -6.07 4.06 -19.38
CA GLY A 102 -6.92 3.56 -20.45
C GLY A 102 -8.27 3.07 -19.91
N GLU A 103 -9.29 3.02 -20.79
CA GLU A 103 -10.66 2.60 -20.47
C GLU A 103 -10.73 1.23 -19.76
N GLU A 104 -9.86 0.30 -20.15
CA GLU A 104 -9.80 -1.03 -19.52
C GLU A 104 -9.43 -0.95 -18.03
N VAL A 105 -8.46 -0.09 -17.67
CA VAL A 105 -8.02 0.09 -16.29
C VAL A 105 -9.08 0.85 -15.50
N ALA A 106 -9.65 1.93 -16.07
CA ALA A 106 -10.74 2.68 -15.45
C ALA A 106 -11.93 1.76 -15.13
N LYS A 107 -12.29 0.91 -16.10
CA LYS A 107 -13.35 -0.09 -15.89
C LYS A 107 -13.06 -1.06 -14.75
N GLN A 108 -11.84 -1.55 -14.62
CA GLN A 108 -11.45 -2.46 -13.53
C GLN A 108 -11.59 -1.77 -12.15
N PHE A 109 -11.23 -0.50 -12.03
CA PHE A 109 -11.44 0.27 -10.81
C PHE A 109 -12.93 0.46 -10.52
N PHE A 110 -13.72 0.81 -11.52
CA PHE A 110 -15.16 0.95 -11.36
C PHE A 110 -15.83 -0.36 -10.92
N ASP A 111 -15.50 -1.47 -11.58
CA ASP A 111 -16.05 -2.79 -11.25
C ASP A 111 -15.67 -3.23 -9.81
N SER A 112 -14.51 -2.83 -9.30
CA SER A 112 -14.02 -3.22 -7.98
C SER A 112 -14.46 -2.29 -6.85
N PHE A 113 -14.55 -0.98 -7.11
CA PHE A 113 -14.73 0.04 -6.07
C PHE A 113 -15.88 1.04 -6.35
N GLY A 114 -16.54 0.94 -7.51
CA GLY A 114 -17.61 1.82 -7.89
C GLY A 114 -17.16 3.23 -8.30
N GLU A 115 -18.14 4.15 -8.39
CA GLU A 115 -17.93 5.53 -8.85
C GLU A 115 -16.91 6.32 -8.00
N ALA A 116 -16.79 6.02 -6.71
CA ALA A 116 -15.86 6.72 -5.82
C ALA A 116 -14.39 6.59 -6.21
N SER A 117 -14.04 5.57 -7.00
CA SER A 117 -12.67 5.33 -7.50
C SER A 117 -12.31 6.13 -8.76
N LEU A 118 -13.26 6.86 -9.34
CA LEU A 118 -13.09 7.63 -10.57
C LEU A 118 -13.47 9.10 -10.34
N VAL A 119 -12.66 10.01 -10.86
CA VAL A 119 -12.99 11.45 -10.90
C VAL A 119 -13.72 11.78 -12.21
N ASP A 120 -13.35 11.12 -13.29
CA ASP A 120 -14.00 11.14 -14.60
C ASP A 120 -13.77 9.80 -15.31
N GLU A 121 -14.08 9.73 -16.61
CA GLU A 121 -14.01 8.49 -17.41
C GLU A 121 -12.60 7.85 -17.45
N ARG A 122 -11.54 8.62 -17.16
CA ARG A 122 -10.14 8.18 -17.32
C ARG A 122 -9.22 8.50 -16.15
N HIS A 123 -9.66 9.31 -15.18
CA HIS A 123 -8.86 9.67 -14.03
C HIS A 123 -9.26 8.88 -12.80
N VAL A 124 -8.34 8.03 -12.33
CA VAL A 124 -8.54 7.11 -11.20
C VAL A 124 -8.05 7.74 -9.90
N ASP A 125 -8.86 7.64 -8.85
CA ASP A 125 -8.50 7.93 -7.46
C ASP A 125 -8.16 6.62 -6.71
N MET A 126 -6.87 6.27 -6.70
CA MET A 126 -6.39 5.09 -5.98
C MET A 126 -6.57 5.22 -4.46
N GLY A 127 -6.49 6.44 -3.92
CA GLY A 127 -6.70 6.67 -2.49
C GLY A 127 -8.15 6.43 -2.08
N ALA A 128 -9.11 6.92 -2.88
CA ALA A 128 -10.52 6.63 -2.65
C ALA A 128 -10.82 5.12 -2.76
N ALA A 129 -10.24 4.45 -3.75
CA ALA A 129 -10.36 3.00 -3.90
C ALA A 129 -9.82 2.24 -2.68
N LEU A 130 -8.63 2.60 -2.18
CA LEU A 130 -8.02 2.00 -0.99
C LEU A 130 -8.87 2.26 0.26
N ARG A 131 -9.31 3.50 0.49
CA ARG A 131 -10.17 3.84 1.64
C ARG A 131 -11.47 3.05 1.61
N CYS A 132 -12.13 2.97 0.45
CA CYS A 132 -13.34 2.17 0.25
C CYS A 132 -13.07 0.68 0.55
N GLY A 133 -11.99 0.15 0.01
CA GLY A 133 -11.59 -1.23 0.21
C GLY A 133 -11.34 -1.56 1.68
N PHE A 134 -10.51 -0.80 2.39
CA PHE A 134 -10.24 -1.01 3.81
C PHE A 134 -11.51 -0.90 4.67
N ALA A 135 -12.37 0.08 4.39
CA ALA A 135 -13.64 0.23 5.09
C ALA A 135 -14.55 -0.98 4.87
N SER A 136 -14.59 -1.54 3.66
CA SER A 136 -15.38 -2.75 3.36
C SER A 136 -14.90 -4.00 4.12
N MET A 137 -13.62 -4.03 4.52
CA MET A 137 -13.05 -5.09 5.36
C MET A 137 -13.15 -4.81 6.86
N GLY A 138 -13.80 -3.72 7.27
CA GLY A 138 -14.07 -3.39 8.67
C GLY A 138 -13.07 -2.42 9.31
N VAL A 139 -12.07 -1.90 8.59
CA VAL A 139 -11.22 -0.85 9.13
C VAL A 139 -12.03 0.44 9.26
N ALA A 140 -12.09 0.99 10.48
CA ALA A 140 -12.84 2.22 10.73
C ALA A 140 -12.23 3.41 9.95
N PRO A 141 -13.04 4.26 9.29
CA PRO A 141 -12.53 5.37 8.46
C PRO A 141 -11.56 6.30 9.20
N GLU A 142 -11.79 6.56 10.48
CA GLU A 142 -10.93 7.38 11.33
C GLU A 142 -9.54 6.76 11.64
N ARG A 143 -9.37 5.47 11.29
CA ARG A 143 -8.10 4.75 11.39
C ARG A 143 -7.35 4.67 10.07
N ILE A 144 -7.87 5.27 9.02
CA ILE A 144 -7.23 5.34 7.70
C ILE A 144 -6.70 6.77 7.52
N ALA A 145 -5.39 6.93 7.65
CA ALA A 145 -4.71 8.20 7.42
C ALA A 145 -4.09 8.18 6.01
N ASP A 146 -4.44 9.17 5.19
CA ASP A 146 -3.85 9.42 3.88
C ASP A 146 -3.06 10.72 3.96
N VAL A 147 -1.80 10.72 3.53
CA VAL A 147 -0.99 11.95 3.54
C VAL A 147 -1.42 12.95 2.46
N ASP A 148 -2.25 12.51 1.52
CA ASP A 148 -2.85 13.33 0.46
C ASP A 148 -1.82 14.13 -0.36
N MET A 149 -0.73 13.47 -0.77
CA MET A 149 0.37 14.08 -1.52
C MET A 149 0.57 13.38 -2.87
N CYS A 150 0.40 14.14 -3.96
CA CYS A 150 0.60 13.62 -5.30
C CYS A 150 2.09 13.62 -5.68
N THR A 151 2.62 12.45 -6.04
CA THR A 151 4.03 12.29 -6.44
C THR A 151 4.39 13.04 -7.72
N VAL A 152 3.44 13.25 -8.63
CA VAL A 152 3.66 14.00 -9.89
C VAL A 152 3.68 15.50 -9.62
N CYS A 153 2.78 16.02 -8.78
CA CYS A 153 2.75 17.44 -8.42
C CYS A 153 4.06 17.90 -7.77
N ASP A 154 4.69 17.03 -6.99
CA ASP A 154 5.93 17.28 -6.25
C ASP A 154 7.15 16.56 -6.87
N ALA A 155 7.05 16.18 -8.14
CA ALA A 155 8.12 15.46 -8.82
C ALA A 155 9.39 16.31 -8.92
N GLY A 156 10.51 15.70 -8.52
CA GLY A 156 11.83 16.35 -8.54
C GLY A 156 12.14 17.21 -7.31
N GLU A 157 11.16 17.54 -6.47
CA GLU A 157 11.37 18.26 -5.20
C GLU A 157 11.36 17.29 -4.02
N ARG A 158 10.25 16.56 -3.78
CA ARG A 158 10.08 15.66 -2.64
C ARG A 158 10.03 14.20 -3.03
N PHE A 159 9.51 13.90 -4.23
CA PHE A 159 9.26 12.53 -4.67
C PHE A 159 9.84 12.22 -6.04
N TYR A 160 10.08 10.95 -6.27
CA TYR A 160 10.28 10.41 -7.61
C TYR A 160 8.93 10.04 -8.21
N SER A 161 8.75 10.32 -9.51
CA SER A 161 7.56 9.92 -10.25
C SER A 161 7.96 9.25 -11.56
N TYR A 162 7.48 8.03 -11.73
CA TYR A 162 7.64 7.26 -12.97
C TYR A 162 6.90 7.93 -14.13
N ARG A 163 5.69 8.44 -13.85
CA ARG A 163 4.85 9.17 -14.83
C ARG A 163 5.51 10.46 -15.29
N ALA A 164 5.94 11.29 -14.35
CA ALA A 164 6.56 12.58 -14.67
C ALA A 164 7.91 12.44 -15.39
N SER A 165 8.66 11.38 -15.11
CA SER A 165 9.99 11.13 -15.69
C SER A 165 9.96 10.38 -17.02
N GLY A 166 8.80 9.96 -17.51
CA GLY A 166 8.69 9.14 -18.72
C GLY A 166 9.28 7.73 -18.57
N GLY A 167 9.30 7.19 -17.33
CA GLY A 167 9.64 5.78 -17.08
C GLY A 167 11.03 5.54 -16.49
N THR A 168 11.88 6.55 -16.36
CA THR A 168 13.22 6.40 -15.76
C THR A 168 13.42 7.38 -14.62
N CYS A 169 13.40 6.85 -13.38
CA CYS A 169 13.61 7.67 -12.18
C CYS A 169 14.13 6.84 -11.02
N GLY A 170 14.56 7.52 -9.95
CA GLY A 170 14.81 6.91 -8.65
C GLY A 170 13.53 6.39 -7.99
N ARG A 171 13.66 6.03 -6.73
CA ARG A 171 12.54 5.59 -5.89
C ARG A 171 12.64 6.28 -4.53
N HIS A 172 11.49 6.54 -3.92
CA HIS A 172 11.39 6.85 -2.49
C HIS A 172 10.94 5.60 -1.74
N GLY A 173 11.21 5.54 -0.44
CA GLY A 173 10.94 4.36 0.37
C GLY A 173 9.79 4.57 1.34
N ALA A 174 9.00 3.51 1.57
CA ALA A 174 8.19 3.38 2.77
C ALA A 174 8.89 2.42 3.72
N PHE A 175 9.12 2.89 4.94
CA PHE A 175 9.86 2.18 5.96
C PHE A 175 8.99 2.02 7.21
N ALA A 176 8.90 0.81 7.72
CA ALA A 176 8.27 0.51 8.99
C ALA A 176 9.17 -0.39 9.84
N ALA A 177 9.24 -0.10 11.13
CA ALA A 177 9.95 -0.91 12.10
C ALA A 177 9.27 -0.80 13.47
N ARG A 178 9.27 -1.90 14.24
CA ARG A 178 8.95 -1.86 15.66
C ARG A 178 10.24 -1.70 16.45
N ILE A 179 10.34 -0.59 17.17
CA ILE A 179 11.46 -0.30 18.07
C ILE A 179 11.06 -0.75 19.46
N LEU A 180 11.90 -1.59 20.08
CA LEU A 180 11.76 -1.93 21.50
C LEU A 180 12.09 -0.69 22.33
N GLY A 181 11.14 -0.26 23.15
CA GLY A 181 11.34 0.79 24.15
C GLY A 181 12.07 0.27 25.38
#